data_f7ec6fec7434473a06b673caa061ab70
#
_entry.id   f7ec6fec7434473a06b673caa061ab70
#
_cell.length_a   1.000
_cell.length_b   1.000
_cell.length_c   1.000
_cell.angle_alpha   90.00
_cell.angle_beta   90.00
_cell.angle_gamma   90.00
#
_symmetry.space_group_name_H-M   'P 1'
#
loop_
_entity.id
_entity.type
_entity.pdbx_description
1 polymer ?
#
loop_
_entity_poly.entity_id
_entity_poly.type
_entity_poly.pdbx_seq_one_letter_code
_entity_poly.pdbx_strand_id
1 'polypeptide(L)'
;MAHEDKQSMTLIVEGKYRITSKIGEGSFGKIFSGVNTNNNDHIAIKIEKSSESSLLKNEAKLYKLLEECIGIPKLRSFGQEGIFNYMVIDLLGDSLEGLRQKCNGSFSLKTVIGIGLQMLRRLEAIHSLGIIHRDIKPDNFLIDPKTNLVYLIDFGLARRYVDKQNKHFKQDSGRKLTGTARYASLNVHQGITPSRRDDLESVGYMLLYLLNGKLPWQSIKSSDKEERYRLIGERKLNSKMWDCFEGSPDELIMYLNYCRRLEFDEDPDYEYLRNILVNLYKLHGYTVDQDYDWVN
;
A
#
# COMPACT_ATOMS: atom_id res chain seq x y z
N MET A 1 -6.03 27.82 -45.86
CA MET A 1 -6.34 27.27 -44.51
C MET A 1 -5.37 26.13 -44.27
N ALA A 2 -4.32 26.38 -43.55
CA ALA A 2 -3.34 25.35 -43.22
C ALA A 2 -3.81 24.62 -41.96
N HIS A 3 -4.13 23.33 -42.10
CA HIS A 3 -4.25 22.45 -40.95
C HIS A 3 -2.88 22.28 -40.34
N GLU A 4 -2.64 22.91 -39.21
CA GLU A 4 -1.51 22.55 -38.33
C GLU A 4 -1.80 21.16 -37.76
N ASP A 5 -1.15 20.15 -38.33
CA ASP A 5 -0.98 18.84 -37.72
C ASP A 5 -0.26 19.02 -36.40
N LYS A 6 -1.00 19.00 -35.29
CA LYS A 6 -0.43 18.78 -33.97
C LYS A 6 0.15 17.37 -33.96
N GLN A 7 1.39 17.20 -34.41
CA GLN A 7 2.17 16.01 -34.11
C GLN A 7 2.21 15.89 -32.59
N SER A 8 1.47 14.93 -32.05
CA SER A 8 1.54 14.56 -30.65
C SER A 8 2.98 14.08 -30.40
N MET A 9 3.74 14.89 -29.72
CA MET A 9 5.11 14.57 -29.34
C MET A 9 5.07 13.29 -28.51
N THR A 10 5.42 12.15 -29.11
CA THR A 10 5.48 10.86 -28.43
C THR A 10 6.67 10.89 -27.50
N LEU A 11 6.43 10.99 -26.20
CA LEU A 11 7.49 10.95 -25.19
C LEU A 11 8.00 9.51 -25.08
N ILE A 12 9.31 9.33 -25.35
CA ILE A 12 10.00 8.04 -25.18
C ILE A 12 11.09 8.22 -24.14
N VAL A 13 11.09 7.35 -23.13
CA VAL A 13 12.10 7.30 -22.07
C VAL A 13 13.08 6.18 -22.39
N GLU A 14 14.38 6.43 -22.21
CA GLU A 14 15.47 5.46 -22.48
C GLU A 14 15.43 4.90 -23.93
N GLY A 15 14.91 5.66 -24.89
CA GLY A 15 14.80 5.23 -26.28
C GLY A 15 13.89 4.02 -26.56
N LYS A 16 13.28 3.42 -25.54
CA LYS A 16 12.48 2.19 -25.68
C LYS A 16 11.15 2.18 -24.92
N TYR A 17 10.91 3.09 -23.97
CA TYR A 17 9.68 3.14 -23.21
C TYR A 17 8.81 4.28 -23.70
N ARG A 18 7.86 3.97 -24.55
CA ARG A 18 6.90 4.95 -25.09
C ARG A 18 5.79 5.21 -24.09
N ILE A 19 5.65 6.45 -23.65
CA ILE A 19 4.55 6.91 -22.79
C ILE A 19 3.26 6.94 -23.62
N THR A 20 2.17 6.43 -23.04
CA THR A 20 0.83 6.39 -23.66
C THR A 20 -0.15 7.33 -22.99
N SER A 21 -0.34 7.22 -21.67
CA SER A 21 -1.29 8.07 -20.94
C SER A 21 -0.84 8.30 -19.49
N LYS A 22 -1.30 9.41 -18.90
CA LYS A 22 -1.15 9.65 -17.46
C LYS A 22 -2.17 8.80 -16.72
N ILE A 23 -1.70 7.99 -15.76
CA ILE A 23 -2.54 7.11 -14.94
C ILE A 23 -2.60 7.51 -13.47
N GLY A 24 -1.72 8.41 -13.03
CA GLY A 24 -1.71 8.87 -11.65
C GLY A 24 -0.82 10.08 -11.42
N GLU A 25 -1.02 10.70 -10.26
CA GLU A 25 -0.16 11.75 -9.74
C GLU A 25 -0.13 11.62 -8.22
N GLY A 26 1.05 11.55 -7.64
CA GLY A 26 1.26 11.46 -6.21
C GLY A 26 2.13 12.61 -5.70
N SER A 27 2.35 12.63 -4.40
CA SER A 27 3.21 13.65 -3.75
C SER A 27 4.64 13.67 -4.28
N PHE A 28 5.07 12.61 -4.97
CA PHE A 28 6.45 12.38 -5.37
C PHE A 28 6.63 12.26 -6.88
N GLY A 29 5.62 12.61 -7.68
CA GLY A 29 5.74 12.59 -9.14
C GLY A 29 4.49 12.19 -9.89
N LYS A 30 4.63 12.14 -11.22
CA LYS A 30 3.57 11.73 -12.14
C LYS A 30 3.78 10.29 -12.58
N ILE A 31 2.70 9.54 -12.72
CA ILE A 31 2.72 8.14 -13.15
C ILE A 31 2.02 8.05 -14.50
N PHE A 32 2.67 7.35 -15.43
CA PHE A 32 2.18 7.14 -16.78
C PHE A 32 2.13 5.65 -17.09
N SER A 33 1.17 5.24 -17.90
CA SER A 33 1.26 3.97 -18.62
C SER A 33 2.13 4.12 -19.86
N GLY A 34 2.71 3.03 -20.31
CA GLY A 34 3.52 3.01 -21.51
C GLY A 34 3.72 1.61 -22.06
N VAL A 35 4.48 1.51 -23.13
CA VAL A 35 4.82 0.28 -23.81
C VAL A 35 6.31 0.22 -24.07
N ASN A 36 6.94 -0.89 -23.75
CA ASN A 36 8.29 -1.19 -24.18
C ASN A 36 8.30 -1.53 -25.68
N THR A 37 8.89 -0.71 -26.50
CA THR A 37 8.88 -0.85 -27.98
C THR A 37 9.65 -2.07 -28.48
N ASN A 38 10.49 -2.69 -27.67
CA ASN A 38 11.28 -3.86 -28.04
C ASN A 38 10.48 -5.17 -27.96
N ASN A 39 9.52 -5.27 -27.03
CA ASN A 39 8.80 -6.52 -26.77
C ASN A 39 7.29 -6.33 -26.57
N ASN A 40 6.78 -5.10 -26.72
CA ASN A 40 5.39 -4.69 -26.50
C ASN A 40 4.84 -4.93 -25.08
N ASP A 41 5.70 -5.11 -24.07
CA ASP A 41 5.26 -5.20 -22.68
C ASP A 41 4.64 -3.88 -22.23
N HIS A 42 3.50 -3.96 -21.54
CA HIS A 42 2.90 -2.82 -20.86
C HIS A 42 3.64 -2.51 -19.57
N ILE A 43 3.96 -1.23 -19.37
CA ILE A 43 4.76 -0.76 -18.23
C ILE A 43 4.12 0.47 -17.58
N ALA A 44 4.47 0.69 -16.32
CA ALA A 44 4.20 1.94 -15.60
C ALA A 44 5.51 2.72 -15.44
N ILE A 45 5.44 4.01 -15.70
CA ILE A 45 6.60 4.92 -15.62
C ILE A 45 6.29 6.00 -14.59
N LYS A 46 7.05 6.03 -13.50
CA LYS A 46 7.00 7.11 -12.50
C LYS A 46 8.09 8.11 -12.81
N ILE A 47 7.74 9.39 -12.89
CA ILE A 47 8.65 10.48 -13.24
C ILE A 47 8.61 11.55 -12.15
N GLU A 48 9.78 11.95 -11.64
CA GLU A 48 9.92 13.09 -10.73
C GLU A 48 10.97 14.08 -11.24
N LYS A 49 10.87 15.35 -10.85
CA LYS A 49 11.94 16.31 -11.11
C LYS A 49 13.17 15.94 -10.29
N SER A 50 14.32 15.89 -10.92
CA SER A 50 15.58 15.53 -10.27
C SER A 50 15.93 16.53 -9.16
N SER A 51 16.29 16.00 -7.99
CA SER A 51 16.79 16.76 -6.85
C SER A 51 17.82 15.94 -6.09
N GLU A 52 18.64 16.60 -5.26
CA GLU A 52 19.63 15.91 -4.41
C GLU A 52 18.98 14.92 -3.45
N SER A 53 17.73 15.20 -3.01
CA SER A 53 16.93 14.36 -2.12
C SER A 53 15.92 13.50 -2.86
N SER A 54 16.24 13.03 -4.08
CA SER A 54 15.32 12.21 -4.89
C SER A 54 14.80 10.99 -4.12
N LEU A 55 13.51 10.97 -3.86
CA LEU A 55 12.83 9.84 -3.23
C LEU A 55 12.71 8.67 -4.21
N LEU A 56 12.54 8.94 -5.50
CA LEU A 56 12.44 7.94 -6.55
C LEU A 56 13.69 7.06 -6.66
N LYS A 57 14.88 7.65 -6.45
CA LYS A 57 16.14 6.89 -6.41
C LYS A 57 16.18 5.87 -5.27
N ASN A 58 15.67 6.24 -4.10
CA ASN A 58 15.61 5.33 -2.97
C ASN A 58 14.52 4.26 -3.16
N GLU A 59 13.39 4.65 -3.72
CA GLU A 59 12.30 3.75 -4.08
C GLU A 59 12.77 2.69 -5.09
N ALA A 60 13.49 3.08 -6.15
CA ALA A 60 14.06 2.15 -7.14
C ALA A 60 15.04 1.14 -6.50
N LYS A 61 15.86 1.56 -5.53
CA LYS A 61 16.74 0.65 -4.78
C LYS A 61 15.94 -0.39 -3.97
N LEU A 62 14.80 0.01 -3.40
CA LEU A 62 13.93 -0.91 -2.67
C LEU A 62 13.25 -1.90 -3.62
N TYR A 63 12.74 -1.46 -4.77
CA TYR A 63 12.21 -2.38 -5.78
C TYR A 63 13.26 -3.41 -6.24
N LYS A 64 14.52 -2.98 -6.40
CA LYS A 64 15.62 -3.90 -6.74
C LYS A 64 15.91 -4.90 -5.64
N LEU A 65 15.87 -4.47 -4.37
CA LEU A 65 16.05 -5.36 -3.22
C LEU A 65 14.91 -6.38 -3.09
N LEU A 66 13.70 -5.99 -3.46
CA LEU A 66 12.47 -6.77 -3.33
C LEU A 66 12.09 -7.55 -4.59
N GLU A 67 12.96 -7.59 -5.63
CA GLU A 67 12.62 -8.13 -6.96
C GLU A 67 12.20 -9.60 -6.98
N GLU A 68 12.65 -10.40 -5.99
CA GLU A 68 12.27 -11.81 -5.84
C GLU A 68 11.01 -12.02 -4.98
N CYS A 69 10.45 -10.94 -4.40
CA CYS A 69 9.25 -11.05 -3.59
C CYS A 69 8.01 -11.16 -4.47
N ILE A 70 7.26 -12.24 -4.30
CA ILE A 70 5.99 -12.43 -5.01
C ILE A 70 5.03 -11.29 -4.64
N GLY A 71 4.39 -10.67 -5.64
CA GLY A 71 3.45 -9.55 -5.46
C GLY A 71 4.14 -8.21 -5.20
N ILE A 72 5.38 -8.07 -5.62
CA ILE A 72 6.07 -6.80 -5.81
C ILE A 72 6.36 -6.63 -7.31
N PRO A 73 6.03 -5.50 -7.95
CA PRO A 73 6.34 -5.28 -9.37
C PRO A 73 7.84 -5.32 -9.63
N LYS A 74 8.23 -5.85 -10.77
CA LYS A 74 9.65 -5.87 -11.16
C LYS A 74 10.11 -4.49 -11.59
N LEU A 75 11.27 -4.07 -11.09
CA LEU A 75 11.98 -2.89 -11.61
C LEU A 75 12.55 -3.22 -12.99
N ARG A 76 12.02 -2.56 -14.03
CA ARG A 76 12.47 -2.74 -15.42
C ARG A 76 13.62 -1.81 -15.78
N SER A 77 13.58 -0.58 -15.27
CA SER A 77 14.64 0.43 -15.47
C SER A 77 14.52 1.55 -14.45
N PHE A 78 15.64 2.19 -14.18
CA PHE A 78 15.72 3.44 -13.43
C PHE A 78 16.84 4.30 -14.03
N GLY A 79 16.59 5.58 -14.26
CA GLY A 79 17.57 6.49 -14.83
C GLY A 79 17.17 7.96 -14.70
N GLN A 80 17.90 8.78 -15.44
CA GLN A 80 17.66 10.22 -15.53
C GLN A 80 17.67 10.65 -16.99
N GLU A 81 16.70 11.45 -17.39
CA GLU A 81 16.66 12.15 -18.67
C GLU A 81 16.46 13.64 -18.45
N GLY A 82 17.46 14.44 -18.86
CA GLY A 82 17.48 15.88 -18.62
C GLY A 82 17.37 16.17 -17.11
N ILE A 83 16.32 16.92 -16.75
CA ILE A 83 16.04 17.31 -15.36
C ILE A 83 15.09 16.35 -14.64
N PHE A 84 14.77 15.19 -15.20
CA PHE A 84 13.82 14.24 -14.63
C PHE A 84 14.47 12.90 -14.32
N ASN A 85 14.18 12.36 -13.14
CA ASN A 85 14.40 10.95 -12.84
C ASN A 85 13.17 10.16 -13.29
N TYR A 86 13.39 8.95 -13.78
CA TYR A 86 12.31 8.02 -14.12
C TYR A 86 12.55 6.65 -13.50
N MET A 87 11.48 5.94 -13.21
CA MET A 87 11.47 4.55 -12.79
C MET A 87 10.41 3.82 -13.60
N VAL A 88 10.77 2.66 -14.16
CA VAL A 88 9.89 1.81 -14.97
C VAL A 88 9.67 0.50 -14.23
N ILE A 89 8.42 0.14 -14.02
CA ILE A 89 7.98 -1.10 -13.37
C ILE A 89 6.89 -1.79 -14.20
N ASP A 90 6.50 -2.99 -13.82
CA ASP A 90 5.36 -3.68 -14.44
C ASP A 90 4.09 -2.84 -14.31
N LEU A 91 3.29 -2.79 -15.38
CA LEU A 91 1.94 -2.21 -15.31
C LEU A 91 0.99 -3.26 -14.73
N LEU A 92 0.26 -2.87 -13.70
CA LEU A 92 -0.75 -3.68 -13.04
C LEU A 92 -2.16 -3.16 -13.36
N GLY A 93 -3.17 -3.89 -12.89
CA GLY A 93 -4.57 -3.49 -13.01
C GLY A 93 -4.99 -2.44 -11.97
N ASP A 94 -6.27 -2.46 -11.64
CA ASP A 94 -6.86 -1.51 -10.70
C ASP A 94 -6.33 -1.69 -9.28
N SER A 95 -6.34 -0.59 -8.51
CA SER A 95 -6.11 -0.65 -7.07
C SER A 95 -7.32 -1.21 -6.34
N LEU A 96 -7.12 -1.71 -5.11
CA LEU A 96 -8.23 -2.15 -4.26
C LEU A 96 -9.24 -1.03 -4.00
N GLU A 97 -8.81 0.23 -3.93
CA GLU A 97 -9.72 1.38 -3.83
C GLU A 97 -10.57 1.53 -5.10
N GLY A 98 -9.95 1.45 -6.28
CA GLY A 98 -10.66 1.52 -7.56
C GLY A 98 -11.68 0.38 -7.72
N LEU A 99 -11.27 -0.87 -7.36
CA LEU A 99 -12.17 -2.03 -7.40
C LEU A 99 -13.31 -1.91 -6.38
N ARG A 100 -13.03 -1.46 -5.15
CA ARG A 100 -14.05 -1.21 -4.13
C ARG A 100 -15.13 -0.24 -4.63
N GLN A 101 -14.72 0.84 -5.29
CA GLN A 101 -15.67 1.80 -5.87
C GLN A 101 -16.54 1.16 -6.95
N LYS A 102 -15.97 0.29 -7.78
CA LYS A 102 -16.71 -0.50 -8.80
C LYS A 102 -17.67 -1.51 -8.16
N CYS A 103 -17.34 -2.03 -6.96
CA CYS A 103 -18.16 -2.96 -6.18
C CYS A 103 -19.05 -2.25 -5.14
N ASN A 104 -19.68 -1.12 -5.50
CA ASN A 104 -20.64 -0.37 -4.68
C ASN A 104 -20.11 0.11 -3.32
N GLY A 105 -18.79 0.27 -3.18
CA GLY A 105 -18.17 0.91 -2.03
C GLY A 105 -17.75 0.00 -0.88
N SER A 106 -17.92 -1.32 -1.00
CA SER A 106 -17.42 -2.32 -0.04
C SER A 106 -17.21 -3.66 -0.73
N PHE A 107 -16.51 -4.56 -0.06
CA PHE A 107 -16.34 -5.94 -0.51
C PHE A 107 -17.05 -6.92 0.43
N SER A 108 -17.39 -8.09 -0.09
CA SER A 108 -17.86 -9.22 0.69
C SER A 108 -16.80 -9.67 1.69
N LEU A 109 -17.23 -10.30 2.78
CA LEU A 109 -16.31 -10.85 3.78
C LEU A 109 -15.33 -11.86 3.14
N LYS A 110 -15.81 -12.70 2.21
CA LYS A 110 -14.99 -13.65 1.46
C LYS A 110 -13.81 -12.94 0.76
N THR A 111 -14.12 -11.90 0.00
CA THR A 111 -13.12 -11.10 -0.72
C THR A 111 -12.14 -10.43 0.24
N VAL A 112 -12.63 -9.82 1.33
CA VAL A 112 -11.79 -9.15 2.33
C VAL A 112 -10.79 -10.11 2.98
N ILE A 113 -11.23 -11.33 3.36
CA ILE A 113 -10.34 -12.32 3.93
C ILE A 113 -9.28 -12.77 2.92
N GLY A 114 -9.68 -13.06 1.68
CA GLY A 114 -8.77 -13.49 0.60
C GLY A 114 -7.67 -12.44 0.32
N ILE A 115 -8.05 -11.16 0.27
CA ILE A 115 -7.12 -10.02 0.17
C ILE A 115 -6.20 -9.98 1.40
N GLY A 116 -6.76 -10.06 2.61
CA GLY A 116 -6.00 -10.01 3.87
C GLY A 116 -4.90 -11.06 3.95
N LEU A 117 -5.20 -12.29 3.54
CA LEU A 117 -4.23 -13.39 3.48
C LEU A 117 -3.07 -13.09 2.50
N GLN A 118 -3.39 -12.49 1.34
CA GLN A 118 -2.36 -12.08 0.39
C GLN A 118 -1.51 -10.93 0.93
N MET A 119 -2.13 -9.92 1.55
CA MET A 119 -1.42 -8.77 2.13
C MET A 119 -0.45 -9.18 3.23
N LEU A 120 -0.85 -10.07 4.14
CA LEU A 120 0.02 -10.59 5.19
C LEU A 120 1.28 -11.26 4.61
N ARG A 121 1.14 -12.04 3.53
CA ARG A 121 2.29 -12.63 2.83
C ARG A 121 3.23 -11.58 2.23
N ARG A 122 2.69 -10.46 1.70
CA ARG A 122 3.50 -9.36 1.16
C ARG A 122 4.28 -8.66 2.25
N LEU A 123 3.61 -8.36 3.37
CA LEU A 123 4.26 -7.71 4.50
C LEU A 123 5.32 -8.60 5.13
N GLU A 124 5.03 -9.88 5.38
CA GLU A 124 6.01 -10.83 5.88
C GLU A 124 7.27 -10.87 5.00
N ALA A 125 7.09 -10.92 3.66
CA ALA A 125 8.21 -10.94 2.72
C ALA A 125 9.06 -9.67 2.78
N ILE A 126 8.47 -8.46 2.79
CA ILE A 126 9.27 -7.23 2.87
C ILE A 126 9.88 -7.02 4.27
N HIS A 127 9.15 -7.41 5.32
CA HIS A 127 9.64 -7.31 6.70
C HIS A 127 10.82 -8.26 6.94
N SER A 128 10.82 -9.49 6.37
CA SER A 128 11.96 -10.41 6.46
C SER A 128 13.24 -9.87 5.81
N LEU A 129 13.10 -8.94 4.85
CA LEU A 129 14.22 -8.22 4.23
C LEU A 129 14.58 -6.91 4.95
N GLY A 130 14.02 -6.69 6.14
CA GLY A 130 14.32 -5.54 6.99
C GLY A 130 13.64 -4.24 6.55
N ILE A 131 12.56 -4.30 5.76
CA ILE A 131 11.85 -3.13 5.22
C ILE A 131 10.46 -3.05 5.83
N ILE A 132 10.02 -1.84 6.23
CA ILE A 132 8.64 -1.49 6.55
C ILE A 132 8.12 -0.51 5.51
N HIS A 133 6.82 -0.60 5.18
CA HIS A 133 6.19 0.16 4.09
C HIS A 133 5.77 1.57 4.51
N ARG A 134 5.12 1.72 5.66
CA ARG A 134 4.68 2.97 6.30
C ARG A 134 3.54 3.74 5.61
N ASP A 135 2.99 3.22 4.51
CA ASP A 135 1.80 3.80 3.86
C ASP A 135 0.86 2.70 3.32
N ILE A 136 0.45 1.82 4.20
CA ILE A 136 -0.50 0.74 3.89
C ILE A 136 -1.89 1.36 3.71
N LYS A 137 -2.42 1.26 2.48
CA LYS A 137 -3.74 1.76 2.08
C LYS A 137 -4.23 1.04 0.82
N PRO A 138 -5.55 1.03 0.53
CA PRO A 138 -6.10 0.33 -0.63
C PRO A 138 -5.53 0.78 -1.98
N ASP A 139 -5.13 2.06 -2.07
CA ASP A 139 -4.53 2.64 -3.30
C ASP A 139 -3.18 2.02 -3.64
N ASN A 140 -2.45 1.50 -2.64
CA ASN A 140 -1.12 0.91 -2.78
C ASN A 140 -1.14 -0.61 -2.98
N PHE A 141 -2.32 -1.21 -3.08
CA PHE A 141 -2.49 -2.62 -3.45
C PHE A 141 -3.21 -2.72 -4.79
N LEU A 142 -2.52 -3.20 -5.80
CA LEU A 142 -3.02 -3.38 -7.16
C LEU A 142 -3.21 -4.86 -7.46
N ILE A 143 -4.15 -5.15 -8.36
CA ILE A 143 -4.44 -6.51 -8.77
C ILE A 143 -3.83 -6.78 -10.14
N ASP A 144 -3.17 -7.92 -10.28
CA ASP A 144 -2.87 -8.47 -11.60
C ASP A 144 -4.17 -9.02 -12.22
N PRO A 145 -4.64 -8.44 -13.34
CA PRO A 145 -5.93 -8.83 -13.91
C PRO A 145 -5.99 -10.25 -14.46
N LYS A 146 -4.82 -10.90 -14.63
CA LYS A 146 -4.74 -12.28 -15.16
C LYS A 146 -4.79 -13.33 -14.07
N THR A 147 -4.20 -13.03 -12.91
CA THR A 147 -3.98 -14.01 -11.83
C THR A 147 -4.74 -13.67 -10.55
N ASN A 148 -5.39 -12.51 -10.46
CA ASN A 148 -5.96 -11.96 -9.22
C ASN A 148 -4.96 -11.87 -8.06
N LEU A 149 -3.66 -11.88 -8.37
CA LEU A 149 -2.61 -11.69 -7.38
C LEU A 149 -2.57 -10.24 -6.92
N VAL A 150 -2.55 -10.06 -5.61
CA VAL A 150 -2.43 -8.73 -4.98
C VAL A 150 -0.96 -8.31 -4.98
N TYR A 151 -0.66 -7.16 -5.56
CA TYR A 151 0.65 -6.53 -5.59
C TYR A 151 0.70 -5.33 -4.65
N LEU A 152 1.79 -5.19 -3.92
CA LEU A 152 2.10 -4.01 -3.10
C LEU A 152 3.04 -3.08 -3.88
N ILE A 153 2.67 -1.79 -3.94
CA ILE A 153 3.39 -0.76 -4.69
C ILE A 153 3.68 0.47 -3.81
N ASP A 154 4.46 1.41 -4.37
CA ASP A 154 4.78 2.73 -3.81
C ASP A 154 5.62 2.64 -2.52
N PHE A 155 6.90 2.28 -2.70
CA PHE A 155 7.90 2.24 -1.63
C PHE A 155 8.54 3.62 -1.35
N GLY A 156 7.95 4.72 -1.83
CA GLY A 156 8.47 6.07 -1.64
C GLY A 156 8.60 6.52 -0.18
N LEU A 157 7.75 5.96 0.70
CA LEU A 157 7.83 6.18 2.15
C LEU A 157 8.47 5.01 2.91
N ALA A 158 8.78 3.89 2.23
CA ALA A 158 9.33 2.72 2.89
C ALA A 158 10.73 2.96 3.48
N ARG A 159 11.06 2.20 4.51
CA ARG A 159 12.33 2.37 5.24
C ARG A 159 12.84 1.04 5.78
N ARG A 160 14.16 0.92 5.92
CA ARG A 160 14.75 -0.14 6.75
C ARG A 160 14.39 0.10 8.22
N TYR A 161 14.04 -0.96 8.92
CA TYR A 161 13.82 -0.94 10.38
C TYR A 161 14.97 -1.63 11.14
N VAL A 162 15.93 -2.20 10.41
CA VAL A 162 17.15 -2.82 10.95
C VAL A 162 18.40 -2.20 10.33
N ASP A 163 19.51 -2.29 11.03
CA ASP A 163 20.83 -1.89 10.58
C ASP A 163 21.49 -2.96 9.66
N LYS A 164 22.77 -2.78 9.31
CA LYS A 164 23.52 -3.71 8.46
C LYS A 164 23.81 -5.06 9.15
N GLN A 165 23.70 -5.12 10.46
CA GLN A 165 23.86 -6.32 11.30
C GLN A 165 22.51 -6.99 11.62
N ASN A 166 21.43 -6.58 10.96
CA ASN A 166 20.03 -7.01 11.21
C ASN A 166 19.53 -6.71 12.63
N LYS A 167 20.14 -5.75 13.33
CA LYS A 167 19.65 -5.30 14.62
C LYS A 167 18.57 -4.24 14.41
N HIS A 168 17.42 -4.41 15.09
CA HIS A 168 16.33 -3.45 15.07
C HIS A 168 16.80 -2.06 15.53
N PHE A 169 16.41 -0.99 14.84
CA PHE A 169 16.66 0.36 15.29
C PHE A 169 15.94 0.62 16.61
N LYS A 170 16.46 1.56 17.40
CA LYS A 170 15.82 1.96 18.65
C LYS A 170 14.54 2.74 18.37
N GLN A 171 13.56 2.55 19.25
CA GLN A 171 12.34 3.37 19.26
C GLN A 171 12.71 4.82 19.55
N ASP A 172 12.03 5.73 18.87
CA ASP A 172 12.15 7.18 19.03
C ASP A 172 10.76 7.81 18.98
N SER A 173 10.60 9.02 19.47
CA SER A 173 9.33 9.75 19.57
C SER A 173 9.46 11.16 19.01
N GLY A 174 8.35 11.92 19.01
CA GLY A 174 8.31 13.28 18.46
C GLY A 174 8.36 13.32 16.92
N ARG A 175 8.04 12.23 16.26
CA ARG A 175 7.99 12.12 14.79
C ARG A 175 6.68 12.69 14.26
N LYS A 176 6.77 13.39 13.13
CA LYS A 176 5.56 13.77 12.38
C LYS A 176 4.90 12.52 11.77
N LEU A 177 3.57 12.54 11.70
CA LEU A 177 2.82 11.47 11.07
C LEU A 177 3.30 11.25 9.64
N THR A 178 3.69 10.01 9.35
CA THR A 178 4.08 9.55 8.01
C THR A 178 2.99 8.64 7.47
N GLY A 179 2.73 8.72 6.16
CA GLY A 179 1.69 7.94 5.50
C GLY A 179 0.30 8.59 5.60
N THR A 180 -0.72 7.78 5.39
CA THR A 180 -2.12 8.18 5.30
C THR A 180 -2.81 8.08 6.66
N ALA A 181 -3.15 9.20 7.30
CA ALA A 181 -3.72 9.26 8.65
C ALA A 181 -4.93 8.34 8.88
N ARG A 182 -5.74 8.11 7.82
CA ARG A 182 -6.89 7.20 7.86
C ARG A 182 -6.50 5.82 8.34
N TYR A 183 -5.38 5.28 7.83
CA TYR A 183 -4.93 3.91 8.09
C TYR A 183 -3.75 3.83 9.05
N ALA A 184 -3.06 4.94 9.34
CA ALA A 184 -1.91 4.99 10.24
C ALA A 184 -2.22 4.35 11.60
N SER A 185 -1.24 3.64 12.18
CA SER A 185 -1.37 3.02 13.51
C SER A 185 -1.52 4.06 14.62
N LEU A 186 -1.98 3.62 15.78
CA LEU A 186 -2.07 4.49 16.95
C LEU A 186 -0.69 5.04 17.36
N ASN A 187 0.35 4.21 17.33
CA ASN A 187 1.72 4.64 17.64
C ASN A 187 2.20 5.76 16.71
N VAL A 188 1.90 5.65 15.41
CA VAL A 188 2.24 6.70 14.42
C VAL A 188 1.51 8.01 14.72
N HIS A 189 0.24 7.98 15.16
CA HIS A 189 -0.48 9.17 15.64
C HIS A 189 0.14 9.77 16.89
N GLN A 190 0.73 8.97 17.76
CA GLN A 190 1.44 9.40 18.97
C GLN A 190 2.88 9.89 18.68
N GLY A 191 3.29 9.92 17.41
CA GLY A 191 4.61 10.37 17.01
C GLY A 191 5.73 9.37 17.29
N ILE A 192 5.40 8.10 17.51
CA ILE A 192 6.37 7.02 17.70
C ILE A 192 6.90 6.56 16.34
N THR A 193 8.20 6.27 16.26
CA THR A 193 8.81 5.70 15.05
C THR A 193 8.09 4.41 14.64
N PRO A 194 7.65 4.27 13.37
CA PRO A 194 6.99 3.06 12.91
C PRO A 194 7.91 1.84 12.89
N SER A 195 7.33 0.67 13.18
CA SER A 195 7.94 -0.65 13.02
C SER A 195 6.99 -1.61 12.30
N ARG A 196 7.29 -2.92 12.30
CA ARG A 196 6.47 -3.95 11.62
C ARG A 196 5.01 -3.97 12.12
N ARG A 197 4.80 -3.78 13.44
CA ARG A 197 3.46 -3.76 14.05
C ARG A 197 2.54 -2.68 13.45
N ASP A 198 3.13 -1.56 13.03
CA ASP A 198 2.38 -0.41 12.52
C ASP A 198 1.85 -0.65 11.10
N ASP A 199 2.61 -1.34 10.23
CA ASP A 199 2.12 -1.80 8.94
C ASP A 199 0.98 -2.83 9.11
N LEU A 200 1.11 -3.74 10.07
CA LEU A 200 0.08 -4.75 10.37
C LEU A 200 -1.19 -4.14 10.95
N GLU A 201 -1.08 -3.16 11.86
CA GLU A 201 -2.26 -2.43 12.37
C GLU A 201 -2.98 -1.69 11.24
N SER A 202 -2.23 -1.10 10.30
CA SER A 202 -2.79 -0.45 9.12
C SER A 202 -3.56 -1.42 8.22
N VAL A 203 -3.08 -2.67 8.06
CA VAL A 203 -3.84 -3.73 7.37
C VAL A 203 -5.17 -3.99 8.07
N GLY A 204 -5.19 -4.11 9.39
CA GLY A 204 -6.43 -4.34 10.14
C GLY A 204 -7.48 -3.24 9.89
N TYR A 205 -7.06 -1.96 9.92
CA TYR A 205 -7.96 -0.85 9.55
C TYR A 205 -8.41 -0.90 8.10
N MET A 206 -7.52 -1.32 7.21
CA MET A 206 -7.84 -1.45 5.80
C MET A 206 -8.86 -2.57 5.54
N LEU A 207 -8.74 -3.73 6.21
CA LEU A 207 -9.72 -4.82 6.11
C LEU A 207 -11.11 -4.37 6.58
N LEU A 208 -11.19 -3.68 7.73
CA LEU A 208 -12.46 -3.11 8.21
C LEU A 208 -13.02 -2.05 7.27
N TYR A 209 -12.17 -1.23 6.65
CA TYR A 209 -12.57 -0.26 5.65
C TYR A 209 -13.14 -0.93 4.39
N LEU A 210 -12.48 -1.96 3.89
CA LEU A 210 -12.92 -2.68 2.69
C LEU A 210 -14.24 -3.41 2.93
N LEU A 211 -14.45 -3.94 4.14
CA LEU A 211 -15.70 -4.62 4.53
C LEU A 211 -16.86 -3.64 4.73
N ASN A 212 -16.64 -2.57 5.51
CA ASN A 212 -17.70 -1.66 5.97
C ASN A 212 -17.88 -0.44 5.06
N GLY A 213 -17.01 -0.25 4.06
CA GLY A 213 -17.01 0.91 3.15
C GLY A 213 -16.50 2.21 3.79
N LYS A 214 -16.38 2.27 5.11
CA LYS A 214 -15.95 3.46 5.88
C LYS A 214 -15.27 3.09 7.19
N LEU A 215 -14.52 4.05 7.75
CA LEU A 215 -13.95 3.99 9.10
C LEU A 215 -14.56 5.08 9.99
N PRO A 216 -14.70 4.84 11.29
CA PRO A 216 -15.40 5.76 12.22
C PRO A 216 -14.84 7.19 12.27
N TRP A 217 -13.57 7.36 11.95
CA TRP A 217 -12.87 8.65 11.97
C TRP A 217 -12.84 9.37 10.62
N GLN A 218 -13.46 8.83 9.56
CA GLN A 218 -13.48 9.51 8.25
C GLN A 218 -14.35 10.77 8.24
N SER A 219 -15.33 10.86 9.12
CA SER A 219 -16.19 12.03 9.27
C SER A 219 -15.52 13.21 9.98
N ILE A 220 -14.35 13.01 10.60
CA ILE A 220 -13.62 14.04 11.31
C ILE A 220 -13.09 15.07 10.32
N LYS A 221 -13.54 16.32 10.46
CA LYS A 221 -13.14 17.46 9.65
C LYS A 221 -12.42 18.48 10.53
N SER A 222 -11.35 19.07 10.04
CA SER A 222 -10.67 20.25 10.56
C SER A 222 -10.01 20.98 9.39
N SER A 223 -9.97 22.29 9.41
CA SER A 223 -9.20 23.12 8.47
C SER A 223 -7.70 22.99 8.72
N ASP A 224 -7.31 22.70 9.96
CA ASP A 224 -5.92 22.42 10.33
C ASP A 224 -5.64 20.91 10.19
N LYS A 225 -4.60 20.60 9.42
CA LYS A 225 -4.17 19.23 9.16
C LYS A 225 -3.65 18.52 10.42
N GLU A 226 -2.89 19.22 11.25
CA GLU A 226 -2.30 18.65 12.47
C GLU A 226 -3.40 18.38 13.52
N GLU A 227 -4.33 19.30 13.68
CA GLU A 227 -5.50 19.13 14.51
C GLU A 227 -6.37 17.96 14.05
N ARG A 228 -6.61 17.84 12.75
CA ARG A 228 -7.34 16.69 12.20
C ARG A 228 -6.63 15.37 12.51
N TYR A 229 -5.30 15.31 12.41
CA TYR A 229 -4.54 14.10 12.73
C TYR A 229 -4.60 13.75 14.21
N ARG A 230 -4.55 14.76 15.09
CA ARG A 230 -4.72 14.60 16.53
C ARG A 230 -6.09 13.99 16.87
N LEU A 231 -7.17 14.57 16.33
CA LEU A 231 -8.54 14.08 16.53
C LEU A 231 -8.75 12.66 16.03
N ILE A 232 -8.15 12.29 14.90
CA ILE A 232 -8.18 10.90 14.38
C ILE A 232 -7.47 9.97 15.37
N GLY A 233 -6.31 10.35 15.87
CA GLY A 233 -5.56 9.58 16.86
C GLY A 233 -6.35 9.37 18.15
N GLU A 234 -6.97 10.41 18.68
CA GLU A 234 -7.84 10.34 19.87
C GLU A 234 -9.05 9.41 19.64
N ARG A 235 -9.65 9.46 18.45
CA ARG A 235 -10.75 8.53 18.12
C ARG A 235 -10.29 7.08 18.10
N LYS A 236 -9.09 6.80 17.56
CA LYS A 236 -8.48 5.46 17.56
C LYS A 236 -8.10 4.99 18.96
N LEU A 237 -7.71 5.89 19.86
CA LEU A 237 -7.36 5.59 21.25
C LEU A 237 -8.59 5.26 22.11
N ASN A 238 -9.75 5.83 21.79
CA ASN A 238 -10.95 5.68 22.58
C ASN A 238 -11.42 4.22 22.63
N SER A 239 -11.66 3.69 23.84
CA SER A 239 -12.12 2.30 24.04
C SER A 239 -13.45 1.99 23.33
N LYS A 240 -14.34 2.98 23.21
CA LYS A 240 -15.59 2.87 22.45
C LYS A 240 -15.39 2.83 20.92
N MET A 241 -14.13 2.87 20.43
CA MET A 241 -13.86 2.70 19.01
C MET A 241 -14.36 1.34 18.51
N TRP A 242 -14.25 0.30 19.33
CA TRP A 242 -14.68 -1.06 18.96
C TRP A 242 -16.19 -1.16 18.76
N ASP A 243 -17.00 -0.39 19.52
CA ASP A 243 -18.45 -0.32 19.35
C ASP A 243 -18.83 0.18 17.95
N CYS A 244 -17.94 0.96 17.30
CA CYS A 244 -18.16 1.47 15.94
C CYS A 244 -18.01 0.39 14.86
N PHE A 245 -17.51 -0.79 15.22
CA PHE A 245 -17.37 -1.95 14.34
C PHE A 245 -18.35 -3.07 14.72
N GLU A 246 -19.39 -2.74 15.50
CA GLU A 246 -20.50 -3.67 15.78
C GLU A 246 -21.05 -4.25 14.48
N GLY A 247 -21.20 -5.58 14.44
CA GLY A 247 -21.56 -6.32 13.22
C GLY A 247 -20.39 -6.74 12.32
N SER A 248 -19.16 -6.25 12.58
CA SER A 248 -17.97 -6.84 11.95
C SER A 248 -17.53 -8.10 12.69
N PRO A 249 -16.90 -9.08 12.00
CA PRO A 249 -16.39 -10.28 12.66
C PRO A 249 -15.42 -9.98 13.79
N ASP A 250 -15.60 -10.66 14.93
CA ASP A 250 -14.73 -10.53 16.11
C ASP A 250 -13.27 -10.86 15.80
N GLU A 251 -13.02 -11.71 14.82
CA GLU A 251 -11.69 -12.09 14.37
C GLU A 251 -10.90 -10.88 13.80
N LEU A 252 -11.56 -9.93 13.14
CA LEU A 252 -10.90 -8.71 12.68
C LEU A 252 -10.55 -7.78 13.86
N ILE A 253 -11.35 -7.80 14.91
CA ILE A 253 -11.06 -7.08 16.15
C ILE A 253 -9.91 -7.77 16.91
N MET A 254 -9.90 -9.11 16.96
CA MET A 254 -8.80 -9.90 17.53
C MET A 254 -7.48 -9.61 16.80
N TYR A 255 -7.51 -9.54 15.46
CA TYR A 255 -6.37 -9.16 14.63
C TYR A 255 -5.79 -7.80 15.05
N LEU A 256 -6.62 -6.77 15.13
CA LEU A 256 -6.20 -5.42 15.53
C LEU A 256 -5.68 -5.37 16.96
N ASN A 257 -6.33 -6.07 17.89
CA ASN A 257 -5.90 -6.15 19.29
C ASN A 257 -4.52 -6.81 19.40
N TYR A 258 -4.25 -7.85 18.61
CA TYR A 258 -2.93 -8.46 18.55
C TYR A 258 -1.88 -7.45 18.07
N CYS A 259 -2.09 -6.78 16.93
CA CYS A 259 -1.15 -5.80 16.39
C CYS A 259 -0.83 -4.65 17.37
N ARG A 260 -1.84 -4.18 18.11
CA ARG A 260 -1.69 -3.11 19.10
C ARG A 260 -0.93 -3.50 20.36
N ARG A 261 -0.86 -4.79 20.69
CA ARG A 261 -0.13 -5.32 21.86
C ARG A 261 1.33 -5.63 21.58
N LEU A 262 1.70 -5.74 20.30
CA LEU A 262 3.09 -5.98 19.91
C LEU A 262 4.01 -4.88 20.42
N GLU A 263 5.13 -5.27 21.01
CA GLU A 263 6.20 -4.35 21.34
C GLU A 263 6.87 -3.78 20.08
N PHE A 264 7.65 -2.72 20.23
CA PHE A 264 8.23 -1.99 19.09
C PHE A 264 9.13 -2.85 18.19
N ASP A 265 9.97 -3.68 18.79
CA ASP A 265 10.96 -4.55 18.11
C ASP A 265 10.57 -6.03 18.12
N GLU A 266 9.39 -6.36 18.65
CA GLU A 266 8.85 -7.71 18.67
C GLU A 266 8.67 -8.28 17.26
N ASP A 267 9.01 -9.56 17.08
CA ASP A 267 8.73 -10.29 15.84
C ASP A 267 7.26 -10.68 15.78
N PRO A 268 6.49 -10.14 14.79
CA PRO A 268 5.09 -10.50 14.68
C PRO A 268 4.91 -11.97 14.27
N ASP A 269 3.94 -12.64 14.88
CA ASP A 269 3.50 -13.96 14.46
C ASP A 269 2.52 -13.85 13.26
N TYR A 270 3.10 -13.83 12.05
CA TYR A 270 2.32 -13.75 10.80
C TYR A 270 1.45 -14.99 10.57
N GLU A 271 1.87 -16.16 11.07
CA GLU A 271 1.09 -17.37 10.96
C GLU A 271 -0.16 -17.29 11.84
N TYR A 272 -0.03 -16.80 13.06
CA TYR A 272 -1.17 -16.53 13.93
C TYR A 272 -2.17 -15.57 13.27
N LEU A 273 -1.71 -14.46 12.70
CA LEU A 273 -2.57 -13.51 11.99
C LEU A 273 -3.27 -14.14 10.79
N ARG A 274 -2.57 -14.96 10.01
CA ARG A 274 -3.19 -15.72 8.92
C ARG A 274 -4.22 -16.72 9.43
N ASN A 275 -3.94 -17.40 10.54
CA ASN A 275 -4.85 -18.37 11.12
C ASN A 275 -6.16 -17.73 11.63
N ILE A 276 -6.12 -16.51 12.17
CA ILE A 276 -7.33 -15.74 12.47
C ILE A 276 -8.21 -15.62 11.21
N LEU A 277 -7.65 -15.19 10.09
CA LEU A 277 -8.39 -15.03 8.84
C LEU A 277 -8.84 -16.36 8.23
N VAL A 278 -8.00 -17.40 8.30
CA VAL A 278 -8.36 -18.76 7.80
C VAL A 278 -9.49 -19.35 8.62
N ASN A 279 -9.50 -19.15 9.94
CA ASN A 279 -10.57 -19.63 10.79
C ASN A 279 -11.89 -18.93 10.46
N LEU A 280 -11.86 -17.61 10.25
CA LEU A 280 -13.02 -16.85 9.81
C LEU A 280 -13.56 -17.37 8.45
N TYR A 281 -12.65 -17.72 7.53
CA TYR A 281 -13.01 -18.33 6.25
C TYR A 281 -13.76 -19.67 6.43
N LYS A 282 -13.24 -20.52 7.32
CA LYS A 282 -13.84 -21.83 7.66
C LYS A 282 -15.21 -21.69 8.36
N LEU A 283 -15.34 -20.75 9.30
CA LEU A 283 -16.59 -20.51 10.03
C LEU A 283 -17.74 -20.15 9.08
N HIS A 284 -17.46 -19.43 8.00
CA HIS A 284 -18.44 -19.07 6.99
C HIS A 284 -18.60 -20.11 5.86
N GLY A 285 -17.90 -21.25 5.93
CA GLY A 285 -17.96 -22.30 4.91
C GLY A 285 -17.45 -21.88 3.54
N TYR A 286 -16.59 -20.87 3.47
CA TYR A 286 -16.01 -20.42 2.22
C TYR A 286 -14.95 -21.41 1.70
N THR A 287 -14.88 -21.56 0.39
CA THR A 287 -13.83 -22.32 -0.29
C THR A 287 -12.72 -21.40 -0.74
N VAL A 288 -11.47 -21.87 -0.68
CA VAL A 288 -10.32 -21.13 -1.19
C VAL A 288 -10.35 -21.19 -2.71
N ASP A 289 -11.04 -20.24 -3.30
CA ASP A 289 -11.08 -19.97 -4.74
C ASP A 289 -10.63 -18.52 -4.96
N GLN A 290 -10.45 -18.10 -6.20
CA GLN A 290 -10.13 -16.73 -6.56
C GLN A 290 -11.36 -15.95 -7.04
N ASP A 291 -12.52 -16.33 -6.53
CA ASP A 291 -13.80 -15.71 -6.83
C ASP A 291 -13.98 -14.48 -5.95
N TYR A 292 -13.41 -13.37 -6.41
CA TYR A 292 -13.50 -12.06 -5.78
C TYR A 292 -14.64 -11.24 -6.38
N ASP A 293 -15.18 -10.28 -5.62
CA ASP A 293 -16.34 -9.45 -6.01
C ASP A 293 -16.18 -8.70 -7.34
N TRP A 294 -14.97 -8.53 -7.84
CA TRP A 294 -14.69 -7.86 -9.12
C TRP A 294 -14.53 -8.82 -10.30
N VAL A 295 -14.64 -10.12 -10.09
CA VAL A 295 -14.44 -11.13 -11.16
C VAL A 295 -15.73 -11.39 -11.94
N ASN A 296 -16.88 -10.95 -11.43
CA ASN A 296 -18.22 -11.15 -12.02
C ASN A 296 -18.69 -9.95 -12.83
#